data_52f72ddb0f56c99bed374aa5188d8ab7
#
_entry.id   52f72ddb0f56c99bed374aa5188d8ab7
#
_cell.length_a   1.000
_cell.length_b   1.000
_cell.length_c   1.000
_cell.angle_alpha   90.00
_cell.angle_beta   90.00
_cell.angle_gamma   90.00
#
_symmetry.space_group_name_H-M   'P 1'
#
loop_
_entity.id
_entity.type
_entity.pdbx_description
1 polymer ?
#
loop_
_entity_poly.entity_id
_entity_poly.type
_entity_poly.pdbx_seq_one_letter_code
_entity_poly.pdbx_strand_id
1 'polypeptide(L)'
;MKVLKAWTLVLGVMLSWVMAMPAHAVQEVAGVKFQDSLVLGGQPLQLNGAGLRRMMILKVYALGLYVPRRDASPSAIMNQPGPKSIQIVLLRDVDAGRLTDALVGDVEANSSDAEMLALRGRLDAMASNLRKSGDAVEGSVVRIDYVPNQGTTISNNGKVVVHDVPGEDFYRALLRIWLGEHPADKSLKKQLLGLDN
;
A
#
# COMPACT_ATOMS: atom_id res chain seq x y z
N MET A 1 42.42 -62.20 38.60
CA MET A 1 42.39 -61.52 37.32
C MET A 1 40.93 -61.16 37.02
N LYS A 2 40.52 -59.91 37.23
CA LYS A 2 39.18 -59.41 36.96
C LYS A 2 39.33 -58.20 36.05
N VAL A 3 38.83 -58.33 34.83
CA VAL A 3 38.85 -57.25 33.77
C VAL A 3 37.58 -56.41 33.96
N LEU A 4 37.76 -55.14 34.36
CA LEU A 4 36.68 -54.17 34.42
C LEU A 4 36.46 -53.62 33.00
N LYS A 5 35.24 -53.84 32.46
CA LYS A 5 34.76 -53.18 31.23
C LYS A 5 34.24 -51.77 31.57
N ALA A 6 34.92 -50.74 31.10
CA ALA A 6 34.44 -49.36 31.12
C ALA A 6 33.38 -49.17 30.03
N TRP A 7 32.18 -48.81 30.39
CA TRP A 7 31.14 -48.39 29.49
C TRP A 7 31.19 -46.85 29.41
N THR A 8 31.59 -46.33 28.25
CA THR A 8 31.55 -44.91 27.94
C THR A 8 30.12 -44.57 27.43
N LEU A 9 29.40 -43.81 28.24
CA LEU A 9 28.09 -43.22 27.90
C LEU A 9 28.37 -42.00 27.01
N VAL A 10 28.09 -42.13 25.71
CA VAL A 10 28.07 -41.00 24.77
C VAL A 10 26.72 -40.30 24.86
N LEU A 11 26.65 -39.18 25.57
CA LEU A 11 25.49 -38.32 25.66
C LEU A 11 25.44 -37.48 24.38
N GLY A 12 24.59 -37.88 23.40
CA GLY A 12 24.32 -37.10 22.17
C GLY A 12 23.46 -35.87 22.49
N VAL A 13 24.06 -34.73 22.53
CA VAL A 13 23.34 -33.44 22.58
C VAL A 13 22.74 -33.18 21.21
N MET A 14 21.46 -33.52 21.03
CA MET A 14 20.68 -33.07 19.89
C MET A 14 20.41 -31.56 20.06
N LEU A 15 21.19 -30.73 19.38
CA LEU A 15 20.97 -29.30 19.27
C LEU A 15 19.78 -29.10 18.32
N SER A 16 18.57 -28.98 18.87
CA SER A 16 17.37 -28.65 18.13
C SER A 16 17.49 -27.20 17.61
N TRP A 17 17.82 -27.07 16.34
CA TRP A 17 17.67 -25.78 15.63
C TRP A 17 16.18 -25.47 15.51
N VAL A 18 15.67 -24.69 16.45
CA VAL A 18 14.37 -24.03 16.29
C VAL A 18 14.56 -22.97 15.23
N MET A 19 14.10 -23.26 14.00
CA MET A 19 13.94 -22.23 12.98
C MET A 19 12.91 -21.23 13.49
N ALA A 20 13.34 -20.10 14.02
CA ALA A 20 12.47 -18.96 14.29
C ALA A 20 11.92 -18.48 12.94
N MET A 21 10.67 -18.83 12.63
CA MET A 21 9.95 -18.21 11.54
C MET A 21 9.85 -16.72 11.86
N PRO A 22 10.20 -15.81 10.92
CA PRO A 22 10.02 -14.39 11.16
C PRO A 22 8.52 -14.16 11.43
N ALA A 23 8.20 -13.70 12.63
CA ALA A 23 6.87 -13.22 12.95
C ALA A 23 6.64 -12.00 12.06
N HIS A 24 5.78 -12.13 11.04
CA HIS A 24 5.34 -10.97 10.28
C HIS A 24 4.57 -10.06 11.25
N ALA A 25 5.15 -8.90 11.57
CA ALA A 25 4.45 -7.90 12.33
C ALA A 25 3.25 -7.42 11.49
N VAL A 26 2.15 -7.16 12.13
CA VAL A 26 0.88 -6.73 11.52
C VAL A 26 0.51 -5.41 12.15
N GLN A 27 0.38 -4.36 11.33
CA GLN A 27 -0.17 -3.09 11.80
C GLN A 27 -1.69 -3.12 11.67
N GLU A 28 -2.41 -2.84 12.77
CA GLU A 28 -3.87 -2.79 12.76
C GLU A 28 -4.37 -1.34 12.80
N VAL A 29 -5.27 -1.00 11.88
CA VAL A 29 -5.92 0.32 11.77
C VAL A 29 -7.42 0.13 11.67
N ALA A 30 -8.15 0.56 12.68
CA ALA A 30 -9.62 0.47 12.73
C ALA A 30 -10.20 -0.94 12.45
N GLY A 31 -9.51 -1.98 12.94
CA GLY A 31 -9.89 -3.39 12.73
C GLY A 31 -9.32 -4.02 11.44
N VAL A 32 -8.68 -3.22 10.57
CA VAL A 32 -8.02 -3.71 9.36
C VAL A 32 -6.57 -4.05 9.65
N LYS A 33 -6.14 -5.24 9.23
CA LYS A 33 -4.77 -5.73 9.41
C LYS A 33 -3.96 -5.55 8.14
N PHE A 34 -2.84 -4.85 8.23
CA PHE A 34 -1.86 -4.67 7.16
C PHE A 34 -0.62 -5.50 7.46
N GLN A 35 -0.21 -6.34 6.52
CA GLN A 35 1.02 -7.13 6.62
C GLN A 35 2.24 -6.20 6.53
N ASP A 36 3.33 -6.48 7.24
CA ASP A 36 4.56 -5.68 7.22
C ASP A 36 5.21 -5.62 5.84
N SER A 37 4.93 -6.59 4.97
CA SER A 37 5.51 -6.67 3.64
C SER A 37 4.56 -7.36 2.65
N LEU A 38 4.77 -7.09 1.37
CA LEU A 38 4.16 -7.80 0.26
C LEU A 38 5.16 -7.92 -0.90
N VAL A 39 4.86 -8.75 -1.88
CA VAL A 39 5.66 -8.87 -3.11
C VAL A 39 4.86 -8.28 -4.27
N LEU A 40 5.49 -7.38 -5.05
CA LEU A 40 4.91 -6.77 -6.24
C LEU A 40 5.96 -6.71 -7.35
N GLY A 41 5.61 -7.17 -8.56
CA GLY A 41 6.55 -7.21 -9.68
C GLY A 41 7.83 -8.03 -9.39
N GLY A 42 7.72 -9.07 -8.56
CA GLY A 42 8.85 -9.90 -8.14
C GLY A 42 9.77 -9.25 -7.08
N GLN A 43 9.44 -8.07 -6.57
CA GLN A 43 10.24 -7.35 -5.57
C GLN A 43 9.50 -7.28 -4.23
N PRO A 44 10.20 -7.46 -3.09
CA PRO A 44 9.62 -7.27 -1.78
C PRO A 44 9.42 -5.78 -1.50
N LEU A 45 8.23 -5.43 -0.99
CA LEU A 45 7.89 -4.11 -0.48
C LEU A 45 7.65 -4.19 1.02
N GLN A 46 8.00 -3.12 1.72
CA GLN A 46 7.76 -2.96 3.15
C GLN A 46 6.59 -1.99 3.37
N LEU A 47 5.78 -2.25 4.37
CA LEU A 47 4.78 -1.30 4.84
C LEU A 47 5.49 -0.06 5.39
N ASN A 48 5.36 1.07 4.71
CA ASN A 48 5.91 2.35 5.17
C ASN A 48 5.12 2.87 6.37
N GLY A 49 3.83 2.78 6.29
CA GLY A 49 2.88 3.11 7.34
C GLY A 49 1.46 2.81 6.91
N ALA A 50 0.57 2.72 7.89
CA ALA A 50 -0.85 2.56 7.64
C ALA A 50 -1.65 3.53 8.51
N GLY A 51 -2.78 4.01 7.98
CA GLY A 51 -3.58 4.99 8.68
C GLY A 51 -5.04 5.02 8.25
N LEU A 52 -5.79 5.88 8.93
CA LEU A 52 -7.24 6.00 8.80
C LEU A 52 -7.64 7.31 8.13
N ARG A 53 -8.35 7.23 7.01
CA ARG A 53 -9.02 8.38 6.41
C ARG A 53 -10.31 8.67 7.17
N ARG A 54 -10.42 9.88 7.66
CA ARG A 54 -11.65 10.38 8.27
C ARG A 54 -12.25 11.51 7.45
N MET A 55 -13.56 11.59 7.43
CA MET A 55 -14.30 12.75 6.95
C MET A 55 -15.19 13.20 8.09
N MET A 56 -14.80 14.27 8.77
CA MET A 56 -15.37 14.67 10.06
C MET A 56 -15.27 13.53 11.10
N ILE A 57 -16.40 12.99 11.55
CA ILE A 57 -16.46 11.86 12.50
C ILE A 57 -16.53 10.48 11.82
N LEU A 58 -16.72 10.46 10.51
CA LEU A 58 -16.91 9.20 9.77
C LEU A 58 -15.57 8.59 9.38
N LYS A 59 -15.38 7.32 9.68
CA LYS A 59 -14.29 6.49 9.15
C LYS A 59 -14.66 6.10 7.71
N VAL A 60 -13.80 6.44 6.75
CA VAL A 60 -14.07 6.19 5.33
C VAL A 60 -13.34 4.96 4.86
N TYR A 61 -12.03 4.91 5.09
CA TYR A 61 -11.19 3.75 4.76
C TYR A 61 -9.92 3.72 5.63
N ALA A 62 -9.35 2.53 5.77
CA ALA A 62 -7.99 2.33 6.21
C ALA A 62 -7.07 2.18 4.99
N LEU A 63 -5.85 2.73 5.06
CA LEU A 63 -4.89 2.71 3.96
C LEU A 63 -3.51 2.30 4.45
N GLY A 64 -2.85 1.37 3.72
CA GLY A 64 -1.45 1.01 3.88
C GLY A 64 -0.64 1.40 2.64
N LEU A 65 0.53 2.00 2.87
CA LEU A 65 1.49 2.38 1.83
C LEU A 65 2.67 1.42 1.87
N TYR A 66 2.96 0.78 0.74
CA TYR A 66 4.07 -0.16 0.58
C TYR A 66 5.10 0.37 -0.40
N VAL A 67 6.36 0.33 0.01
CA VAL A 67 7.51 0.89 -0.71
C VAL A 67 8.71 -0.05 -0.67
N PRO A 68 9.69 0.08 -1.57
CA PRO A 68 10.92 -0.72 -1.53
C PRO A 68 11.73 -0.53 -0.24
N ARG A 69 11.74 0.69 0.29
CA ARG A 69 12.44 1.06 1.53
C ARG A 69 11.64 2.10 2.27
N ARG A 70 11.44 1.89 3.57
CA ARG A 70 10.74 2.84 4.45
C ARG A 70 11.44 4.19 4.48
N ASP A 71 10.65 5.26 4.47
CA ASP A 71 11.13 6.64 4.58
C ASP A 71 10.04 7.53 5.19
N ALA A 72 10.43 8.57 5.92
CA ALA A 72 9.53 9.55 6.50
C ALA A 72 9.33 10.80 5.60
N SER A 73 10.12 10.92 4.53
CA SER A 73 10.03 12.03 3.59
C SER A 73 9.09 11.72 2.43
N PRO A 74 8.02 12.51 2.22
CA PRO A 74 7.15 12.35 1.06
C PRO A 74 7.90 12.35 -0.28
N SER A 75 8.84 13.27 -0.46
CA SER A 75 9.61 13.38 -1.69
C SER A 75 10.53 12.18 -1.92
N ALA A 76 11.17 11.66 -0.85
CA ALA A 76 12.00 10.47 -0.94
C ALA A 76 11.16 9.25 -1.34
N ILE A 77 9.98 9.06 -0.74
CA ILE A 77 9.04 7.97 -1.08
C ILE A 77 8.60 8.07 -2.55
N MET A 78 8.16 9.25 -2.98
CA MET A 78 7.67 9.46 -4.35
C MET A 78 8.74 9.24 -5.41
N ASN A 79 10.01 9.51 -5.09
CA ASN A 79 11.14 9.39 -6.01
C ASN A 79 11.94 8.10 -5.87
N GLN A 80 11.57 7.20 -4.95
CA GLN A 80 12.22 5.89 -4.88
C GLN A 80 12.04 5.11 -6.18
N PRO A 81 13.10 4.50 -6.73
CA PRO A 81 12.95 3.58 -7.85
C PRO A 81 12.27 2.28 -7.40
N GLY A 82 11.62 1.60 -8.34
CA GLY A 82 10.99 0.31 -8.08
C GLY A 82 9.47 0.37 -7.90
N PRO A 83 8.85 -0.80 -7.66
CA PRO A 83 7.41 -0.90 -7.51
C PRO A 83 6.93 -0.25 -6.21
N LYS A 84 5.67 0.18 -6.20
CA LYS A 84 5.01 0.76 -5.03
C LYS A 84 3.55 0.33 -5.02
N SER A 85 2.95 0.20 -3.85
CA SER A 85 1.54 -0.20 -3.72
C SER A 85 0.84 0.61 -2.65
N ILE A 86 -0.40 1.00 -2.93
CA ILE A 86 -1.36 1.49 -1.97
C ILE A 86 -2.43 0.43 -1.82
N GLN A 87 -2.72 0.05 -0.59
CA GLN A 87 -3.85 -0.83 -0.27
C GLN A 87 -4.86 -0.06 0.56
N ILE A 88 -6.09 0.02 0.08
CA ILE A 88 -7.22 0.69 0.73
C ILE A 88 -8.25 -0.36 1.09
N VAL A 89 -8.74 -0.34 2.33
CA VAL A 89 -9.86 -1.16 2.78
C VAL A 89 -10.99 -0.23 3.19
N LEU A 90 -12.13 -0.33 2.51
CA LEU A 90 -13.28 0.52 2.78
C LEU A 90 -13.93 0.14 4.10
N LEU A 91 -14.30 1.15 4.90
CA LEU A 91 -14.98 1.01 6.18
C LEU A 91 -16.45 1.43 6.11
N ARG A 92 -16.94 1.64 4.89
CA ARG A 92 -18.32 1.95 4.54
C ARG A 92 -18.52 1.84 3.04
N ASP A 93 -19.76 1.77 2.62
CA ASP A 93 -20.11 1.83 1.20
C ASP A 93 -19.81 3.22 0.63
N VAL A 94 -19.23 3.25 -0.57
CA VAL A 94 -18.90 4.47 -1.31
C VAL A 94 -19.36 4.32 -2.75
N ASP A 95 -20.15 5.28 -3.22
CA ASP A 95 -20.59 5.40 -4.61
C ASP A 95 -19.37 5.57 -5.54
N ALA A 96 -19.33 4.81 -6.63
CA ALA A 96 -18.18 4.80 -7.54
C ALA A 96 -17.94 6.16 -8.19
N GLY A 97 -18.99 6.91 -8.50
CA GLY A 97 -18.88 8.25 -9.06
C GLY A 97 -18.22 9.21 -8.09
N ARG A 98 -18.74 9.27 -6.86
CA ARG A 98 -18.20 10.13 -5.79
C ARG A 98 -16.75 9.80 -5.44
N LEU A 99 -16.41 8.51 -5.37
CA LEU A 99 -15.04 8.07 -5.12
C LEU A 99 -14.11 8.53 -6.25
N THR A 100 -14.56 8.36 -7.50
CA THR A 100 -13.79 8.77 -8.68
C THR A 100 -13.62 10.29 -8.75
N ASP A 101 -14.69 11.04 -8.49
CA ASP A 101 -14.64 12.52 -8.52
C ASP A 101 -13.72 13.06 -7.44
N ALA A 102 -13.75 12.49 -6.23
CA ALA A 102 -12.83 12.85 -5.15
C ALA A 102 -11.36 12.55 -5.54
N LEU A 103 -11.11 11.38 -6.13
CA LEU A 103 -9.77 11.00 -6.56
C LEU A 103 -9.21 11.94 -7.63
N VAL A 104 -10.01 12.28 -8.64
CA VAL A 104 -9.61 13.24 -9.70
C VAL A 104 -9.37 14.62 -9.11
N GLY A 105 -10.28 15.13 -8.27
CA GLY A 105 -10.14 16.43 -7.61
C GLY A 105 -8.91 16.53 -6.71
N ASP A 106 -8.58 15.45 -5.98
CA ASP A 106 -7.37 15.39 -5.14
C ASP A 106 -6.08 15.38 -5.99
N VAL A 107 -6.09 14.77 -7.19
CA VAL A 107 -4.97 14.86 -8.15
C VAL A 107 -4.84 16.30 -8.67
N GLU A 108 -5.94 16.91 -9.06
CA GLU A 108 -5.97 18.32 -9.55
C GLU A 108 -5.44 19.28 -8.48
N ALA A 109 -5.87 19.15 -7.23
CA ALA A 109 -5.43 19.98 -6.11
C ALA A 109 -3.92 19.89 -5.81
N ASN A 110 -3.25 18.83 -6.29
CA ASN A 110 -1.84 18.55 -6.06
C ASN A 110 -1.00 18.59 -7.35
N SER A 111 -1.52 19.12 -8.44
CA SER A 111 -0.84 19.17 -9.75
C SER A 111 -0.90 20.57 -10.34
N SER A 112 0.17 20.98 -11.03
CA SER A 112 0.15 22.19 -11.83
C SER A 112 -0.68 22.02 -13.11
N ASP A 113 -1.08 23.13 -13.76
CA ASP A 113 -1.83 23.10 -15.02
C ASP A 113 -1.08 22.33 -16.11
N ALA A 114 0.24 22.46 -16.18
CA ALA A 114 1.08 21.74 -17.13
C ALA A 114 1.08 20.24 -16.88
N GLU A 115 1.17 19.82 -15.61
CA GLU A 115 1.06 18.41 -15.23
C GLU A 115 -0.34 17.87 -15.54
N MET A 116 -1.39 18.62 -15.22
CA MET A 116 -2.78 18.23 -15.52
C MET A 116 -2.99 18.04 -17.02
N LEU A 117 -2.45 18.92 -17.84
CA LEU A 117 -2.51 18.77 -19.30
C LEU A 117 -1.86 17.46 -19.77
N ALA A 118 -0.71 17.11 -19.21
CA ALA A 118 0.00 15.85 -19.52
C ALA A 118 -0.69 14.60 -18.99
N LEU A 119 -1.42 14.70 -17.88
CA LEU A 119 -2.10 13.57 -17.21
C LEU A 119 -3.52 13.34 -17.71
N ARG A 120 -4.19 14.36 -18.28
CA ARG A 120 -5.64 14.41 -18.56
C ARG A 120 -6.15 13.14 -19.23
N GLY A 121 -5.60 12.73 -20.37
CA GLY A 121 -6.11 11.57 -21.09
C GLY A 121 -6.04 10.27 -20.27
N ARG A 122 -4.98 10.10 -19.46
CA ARG A 122 -4.81 8.94 -18.58
C ARG A 122 -5.77 8.98 -17.38
N LEU A 123 -5.98 10.17 -16.81
CA LEU A 123 -6.95 10.39 -15.72
C LEU A 123 -8.38 10.14 -16.19
N ASP A 124 -8.77 10.64 -17.36
CA ASP A 124 -10.11 10.46 -17.91
C ASP A 124 -10.39 8.98 -18.20
N ALA A 125 -9.42 8.26 -18.78
CA ALA A 125 -9.54 6.83 -19.00
C ALA A 125 -9.67 6.04 -17.69
N MET A 126 -8.83 6.35 -16.70
CA MET A 126 -8.92 5.75 -15.36
C MET A 126 -10.28 6.03 -14.71
N ALA A 127 -10.71 7.29 -14.71
CA ALA A 127 -11.99 7.70 -14.14
C ALA A 127 -13.19 6.99 -14.80
N SER A 128 -13.17 6.87 -16.14
CA SER A 128 -14.20 6.12 -16.88
C SER A 128 -14.26 4.65 -16.44
N ASN A 129 -13.12 3.98 -16.28
CA ASN A 129 -13.05 2.59 -15.85
C ASN A 129 -13.53 2.40 -14.41
N LEU A 130 -13.12 3.30 -13.50
CA LEU A 130 -13.56 3.26 -12.10
C LEU A 130 -15.08 3.42 -11.98
N ARG A 131 -15.70 4.37 -12.68
CA ARG A 131 -17.17 4.55 -12.67
C ARG A 131 -17.90 3.32 -13.20
N LYS A 132 -17.33 2.62 -14.18
CA LYS A 132 -17.92 1.39 -14.75
C LYS A 132 -17.73 0.16 -13.84
N SER A 133 -16.82 0.21 -12.88
CA SER A 133 -16.54 -0.93 -12.00
C SER A 133 -17.64 -1.19 -10.96
N GLY A 134 -18.57 -0.23 -10.78
CA GLY A 134 -19.63 -0.29 -9.78
C GLY A 134 -19.17 0.23 -8.41
N ASP A 135 -20.14 0.38 -7.50
CA ASP A 135 -19.90 0.89 -6.15
C ASP A 135 -18.95 0.00 -5.36
N ALA A 136 -18.17 0.62 -4.50
CA ALA A 136 -17.30 -0.06 -3.59
C ALA A 136 -17.98 -0.19 -2.23
N VAL A 137 -18.24 -1.41 -1.80
CA VAL A 137 -18.92 -1.72 -0.53
C VAL A 137 -17.93 -1.81 0.64
N GLU A 138 -18.44 -1.69 1.86
CA GLU A 138 -17.66 -1.90 3.08
C GLU A 138 -16.91 -3.25 3.01
N GLY A 139 -15.66 -3.25 3.44
CA GLY A 139 -14.77 -4.41 3.36
C GLY A 139 -14.08 -4.60 2.00
N SER A 140 -14.46 -3.84 0.95
CA SER A 140 -13.75 -3.90 -0.33
C SER A 140 -12.29 -3.51 -0.19
N VAL A 141 -11.41 -4.30 -0.83
CA VAL A 141 -9.96 -4.07 -0.87
C VAL A 141 -9.59 -3.51 -2.24
N VAL A 142 -9.27 -2.22 -2.29
CA VAL A 142 -8.77 -1.55 -3.49
C VAL A 142 -7.25 -1.47 -3.43
N ARG A 143 -6.57 -1.89 -4.49
CA ARG A 143 -5.13 -1.73 -4.62
C ARG A 143 -4.80 -0.84 -5.81
N ILE A 144 -3.84 0.05 -5.60
CA ILE A 144 -3.25 0.89 -6.64
C ILE A 144 -1.77 0.53 -6.68
N ASP A 145 -1.41 -0.28 -7.64
CA ASP A 145 -0.08 -0.88 -7.79
C ASP A 145 0.66 -0.21 -8.95
N TYR A 146 1.91 0.14 -8.74
CA TYR A 146 2.83 0.58 -9.80
C TYR A 146 3.99 -0.39 -9.93
N VAL A 147 4.26 -0.82 -11.16
CA VAL A 147 5.43 -1.62 -11.51
C VAL A 147 6.18 -0.91 -12.64
N PRO A 148 7.49 -0.63 -12.50
CA PRO A 148 8.29 -0.03 -13.57
C PRO A 148 8.12 -0.78 -14.88
N ASN A 149 8.01 -0.06 -15.99
CA ASN A 149 7.77 -0.56 -17.34
C ASN A 149 6.41 -1.24 -17.60
N GLN A 150 5.61 -1.52 -16.58
CA GLN A 150 4.22 -1.97 -16.75
C GLN A 150 3.24 -0.81 -16.58
N GLY A 151 3.47 0.06 -15.59
CA GLY A 151 2.59 1.18 -15.30
C GLY A 151 1.76 0.98 -14.04
N THR A 152 0.65 1.72 -13.96
CA THR A 152 -0.28 1.71 -12.82
C THR A 152 -1.47 0.82 -13.09
N THR A 153 -1.73 -0.12 -12.18
CA THR A 153 -2.90 -1.02 -12.21
C THR A 153 -3.76 -0.76 -10.98
N ILE A 154 -5.09 -0.67 -11.15
CA ILE A 154 -6.03 -0.58 -10.03
C ILE A 154 -6.89 -1.84 -10.02
N SER A 155 -7.01 -2.45 -8.85
CA SER A 155 -7.88 -3.61 -8.64
C SER A 155 -8.84 -3.39 -7.46
N ASN A 156 -10.00 -4.03 -7.52
CA ASN A 156 -10.99 -4.10 -6.45
C ASN A 156 -11.26 -5.58 -6.14
N ASN A 157 -11.00 -6.00 -4.90
CA ASN A 157 -11.11 -7.40 -4.46
C ASN A 157 -10.38 -8.38 -5.39
N GLY A 158 -9.18 -7.98 -5.86
CA GLY A 158 -8.35 -8.76 -6.78
C GLY A 158 -8.75 -8.72 -8.26
N LYS A 159 -9.92 -8.16 -8.59
CA LYS A 159 -10.34 -7.96 -9.99
C LYS A 159 -9.73 -6.65 -10.50
N VAL A 160 -8.94 -6.71 -11.56
CA VAL A 160 -8.38 -5.51 -12.20
C VAL A 160 -9.50 -4.70 -12.88
N VAL A 161 -9.55 -3.41 -12.55
CA VAL A 161 -10.54 -2.44 -13.09
C VAL A 161 -9.88 -1.36 -13.94
N VAL A 162 -8.59 -1.08 -13.70
CA VAL A 162 -7.77 -0.19 -14.53
C VAL A 162 -6.46 -0.92 -14.82
N HIS A 163 -6.11 -1.05 -16.10
CA HIS A 163 -4.95 -1.79 -16.56
C HIS A 163 -3.82 -0.86 -17.01
N ASP A 164 -2.61 -1.10 -16.50
CA ASP A 164 -1.32 -0.70 -17.07
C ASP A 164 -1.25 0.74 -17.60
N VAL A 165 -1.75 1.71 -16.80
CA VAL A 165 -1.63 3.12 -17.16
C VAL A 165 -0.15 3.51 -17.16
N PRO A 166 0.43 3.90 -18.31
CA PRO A 166 1.87 4.10 -18.42
C PRO A 166 2.34 5.37 -17.70
N GLY A 167 3.59 5.37 -17.30
CA GLY A 167 4.29 6.51 -16.74
C GLY A 167 4.33 6.54 -15.23
N GLU A 168 5.54 6.71 -14.66
CA GLU A 168 5.73 6.89 -13.23
C GLU A 168 5.17 8.23 -12.75
N ASP A 169 5.14 9.24 -13.63
CA ASP A 169 4.53 10.55 -13.38
C ASP A 169 3.05 10.42 -13.01
N PHE A 170 2.32 9.51 -13.66
CA PHE A 170 0.94 9.22 -13.36
C PHE A 170 0.77 8.63 -11.95
N TYR A 171 1.57 7.61 -11.61
CA TYR A 171 1.51 7.03 -10.26
C TYR A 171 1.93 8.04 -9.18
N ARG A 172 2.93 8.87 -9.47
CA ARG A 172 3.37 9.94 -8.57
C ARG A 172 2.28 10.96 -8.32
N ALA A 173 1.50 11.30 -9.35
CA ALA A 173 0.33 12.18 -9.19
C ALA A 173 -0.73 11.55 -8.28
N LEU A 174 -1.00 10.25 -8.39
CA LEU A 174 -1.88 9.52 -7.47
C LEU A 174 -1.34 9.49 -6.04
N LEU A 175 -0.03 9.26 -5.84
CA LEU A 175 0.58 9.29 -4.51
C LEU A 175 0.41 10.64 -3.81
N ARG A 176 0.43 11.74 -4.56
CA ARG A 176 0.24 13.10 -4.02
C ARG A 176 -1.14 13.32 -3.40
N ILE A 177 -2.15 12.52 -3.71
CA ILE A 177 -3.44 12.52 -3.02
C ILE A 177 -3.25 12.39 -1.50
N TRP A 178 -2.30 11.58 -1.07
CA TRP A 178 -2.05 11.33 0.36
C TRP A 178 -0.76 11.95 0.87
N LEU A 179 0.26 12.12 0.01
CA LEU A 179 1.58 12.59 0.42
C LEU A 179 1.90 14.01 -0.06
N GLY A 180 1.05 14.61 -0.88
CA GLY A 180 1.23 15.94 -1.46
C GLY A 180 1.07 17.09 -0.45
N GLU A 181 1.11 18.32 -0.95
CA GLU A 181 0.97 19.54 -0.14
C GLU A 181 -0.48 19.71 0.34
N HIS A 182 -1.45 19.30 -0.48
CA HIS A 182 -2.88 19.31 -0.17
C HIS A 182 -3.40 17.87 0.00
N PRO A 183 -2.96 17.15 1.06
CA PRO A 183 -3.34 15.76 1.21
C PRO A 183 -4.82 15.62 1.54
N ALA A 184 -5.44 14.55 1.06
CA ALA A 184 -6.82 14.21 1.36
C ALA A 184 -7.11 14.21 2.88
N ASP A 185 -6.11 13.86 3.71
CA ASP A 185 -6.18 13.92 5.17
C ASP A 185 -4.77 14.11 5.77
N LYS A 186 -4.57 15.18 6.54
CA LYS A 186 -3.27 15.52 7.14
C LYS A 186 -2.83 14.50 8.21
N SER A 187 -3.78 13.93 8.96
CA SER A 187 -3.48 12.90 9.97
C SER A 187 -3.06 11.61 9.28
N LEU A 188 -3.82 11.18 8.26
CA LEU A 188 -3.45 10.03 7.45
C LEU A 188 -2.05 10.18 6.83
N LYS A 189 -1.72 11.36 6.28
CA LYS A 189 -0.36 11.61 5.76
C LYS A 189 0.72 11.32 6.79
N LYS A 190 0.57 11.81 8.04
CA LYS A 190 1.53 11.54 9.11
C LYS A 190 1.65 10.06 9.43
N GLN A 191 0.52 9.35 9.51
CA GLN A 191 0.47 7.91 9.77
C GLN A 191 1.19 7.12 8.67
N LEU A 192 0.99 7.49 7.40
CA LEU A 192 1.67 6.86 6.26
C LEU A 192 3.19 7.08 6.25
N LEU A 193 3.65 8.17 6.85
CA LEU A 193 5.05 8.52 7.00
C LEU A 193 5.69 7.96 8.28
N GLY A 194 4.91 7.26 9.12
CA GLY A 194 5.40 6.75 10.41
C GLY A 194 5.69 7.85 11.43
N LEU A 195 5.04 9.02 11.29
CA LEU A 195 5.27 10.20 12.15
C LEU A 195 4.26 10.32 13.30
N ASP A 196 3.24 9.48 13.35
CA ASP A 196 2.29 9.39 14.47
C ASP A 196 2.73 8.23 15.37
N ASN A 197 3.23 8.60 16.55
CA ASN A 197 3.40 7.74 17.72
C ASN A 197 2.32 8.05 18.73
#